data_37601cf197f0ae8801d7d16b835f5610
#
_entry.id   37601cf197f0ae8801d7d16b835f5610
#
_cell.length_a   1.000
_cell.length_b   1.000
_cell.length_c   1.000
_cell.angle_alpha   90.00
_cell.angle_beta   90.00
_cell.angle_gamma   90.00
#
_symmetry.space_group_name_H-M   'P 1'
#
loop_
_entity.id
_entity.type
_entity.pdbx_description
1 polymer ?
#
loop_
_entity_poly.entity_id
_entity_poly.type
_entity_poly.pdbx_seq_one_letter_code
_entity_poly.pdbx_strand_id
1 'polypeptide(L)'
;MTILTCDYNGHKEVYTADGKEVDYSTFCDLRAQNAIEANRNALKAFLAKHKNKPNLAGFKTGDILVSSSDYSPTFFKVIATSEKTLIIAPLKALILREKDGGKRTPAKAYDYEAFLTYEKFLFRVSTTKERLKIKLSQSDSLSLEKPQSLVVSFMDYLD
;
A
#
# COMPACT_ATOMS: atom_id res chain seq x y z
N MET A 1 -3.78 9.16 -19.46
CA MET A 1 -3.83 9.74 -18.09
C MET A 1 -4.39 11.13 -18.21
N THR A 2 -5.51 11.39 -17.54
CA THR A 2 -6.24 12.68 -17.60
C THR A 2 -5.52 13.73 -16.75
N ILE A 3 -5.38 14.97 -17.28
CA ILE A 3 -4.80 16.08 -16.50
C ILE A 3 -5.89 16.64 -15.59
N LEU A 4 -5.66 16.59 -14.28
CA LEU A 4 -6.60 17.05 -13.27
C LEU A 4 -6.03 18.27 -12.55
N THR A 5 -6.83 19.32 -12.39
CA THR A 5 -6.50 20.48 -11.54
C THR A 5 -7.63 20.78 -10.59
N CYS A 6 -7.26 21.31 -9.42
CA CYS A 6 -8.20 21.83 -8.44
C CYS A 6 -7.71 23.22 -8.05
N ASP A 7 -8.48 24.22 -8.38
CA ASP A 7 -8.18 25.63 -8.15
C ASP A 7 -9.25 26.26 -7.25
N TYR A 8 -8.85 27.27 -6.49
CA TYR A 8 -9.76 28.02 -5.63
C TYR A 8 -9.97 29.45 -6.18
N ASN A 9 -11.18 29.76 -6.60
CA ASN A 9 -11.50 31.05 -7.19
C ASN A 9 -11.99 32.13 -6.19
N GLY A 10 -11.64 31.95 -4.91
CA GLY A 10 -12.00 32.86 -3.82
C GLY A 10 -13.34 32.58 -3.13
N HIS A 11 -14.20 31.76 -3.73
CA HIS A 11 -15.52 31.41 -3.18
C HIS A 11 -15.81 29.91 -3.20
N LYS A 12 -15.29 29.19 -4.17
CA LYS A 12 -15.47 27.73 -4.30
C LYS A 12 -14.23 27.08 -4.94
N GLU A 13 -14.10 25.80 -4.70
CA GLU A 13 -13.16 24.96 -5.43
C GLU A 13 -13.71 24.67 -6.84
N VAL A 14 -12.86 24.79 -7.83
CA VAL A 14 -13.13 24.49 -9.22
C VAL A 14 -12.29 23.30 -9.64
N TYR A 15 -12.94 22.24 -10.08
CA TYR A 15 -12.30 21.01 -10.51
C TYR A 15 -12.32 20.93 -12.01
N THR A 16 -11.16 20.63 -12.64
CA THR A 16 -11.11 20.45 -14.09
C THR A 16 -10.46 19.13 -14.48
N ALA A 17 -10.87 18.60 -15.62
CA ALA A 17 -10.28 17.45 -16.28
C ALA A 17 -9.97 17.84 -17.75
N ASP A 18 -8.69 17.75 -18.13
CA ASP A 18 -8.20 18.18 -19.45
C ASP A 18 -8.69 19.61 -19.84
N GLY A 19 -8.70 20.52 -18.85
CA GLY A 19 -9.11 21.91 -19.00
C GLY A 19 -10.61 22.16 -19.04
N LYS A 20 -11.46 21.15 -18.85
CA LYS A 20 -12.92 21.29 -18.76
C LYS A 20 -13.38 21.17 -17.32
N GLU A 21 -14.25 22.07 -16.87
CA GLU A 21 -14.85 22.00 -15.53
C GLU A 21 -15.68 20.71 -15.38
N VAL A 22 -15.48 20.05 -14.24
CA VAL A 22 -16.19 18.81 -13.85
C VAL A 22 -16.68 18.95 -12.41
N ASP A 23 -17.68 18.15 -12.04
CA ASP A 23 -18.11 18.06 -10.66
C ASP A 23 -17.10 17.27 -9.81
N TYR A 24 -17.19 17.44 -8.48
CA TYR A 24 -16.27 16.81 -7.52
C TYR A 24 -16.26 15.27 -7.60
N SER A 25 -17.42 14.65 -7.84
CA SER A 25 -17.52 13.18 -7.95
C SER A 25 -16.75 12.69 -9.17
N THR A 26 -17.00 13.30 -10.33
CA THR A 26 -16.27 13.00 -11.57
C THR A 26 -14.77 13.21 -11.41
N PHE A 27 -14.34 14.30 -10.75
CA PHE A 27 -12.93 14.55 -10.45
C PHE A 27 -12.31 13.44 -9.61
N CYS A 28 -12.99 12.99 -8.55
CA CYS A 28 -12.52 11.90 -7.69
C CYS A 28 -12.40 10.58 -8.45
N ASP A 29 -13.37 10.26 -9.30
CA ASP A 29 -13.35 9.03 -10.11
C ASP A 29 -12.18 9.02 -11.11
N LEU A 30 -11.96 10.14 -11.80
CA LEU A 30 -10.83 10.30 -12.71
C LEU A 30 -9.48 10.24 -11.98
N ARG A 31 -9.39 10.83 -10.79
CA ARG A 31 -8.21 10.74 -9.93
C ARG A 31 -7.92 9.29 -9.53
N ALA A 32 -8.95 8.54 -9.15
CA ALA A 32 -8.81 7.11 -8.84
C ALA A 32 -8.34 6.30 -10.05
N GLN A 33 -8.91 6.55 -11.24
CA GLN A 33 -8.49 5.89 -12.48
C GLN A 33 -7.02 6.20 -12.83
N ASN A 34 -6.61 7.46 -12.71
CA ASN A 34 -5.20 7.86 -12.91
C ASN A 34 -4.26 7.14 -11.93
N ALA A 35 -4.64 7.03 -10.65
CA ALA A 35 -3.85 6.32 -9.64
C ALA A 35 -3.72 4.83 -9.96
N ILE A 36 -4.81 4.17 -10.37
CA ILE A 36 -4.82 2.76 -10.80
C ILE A 36 -3.85 2.55 -11.96
N GLU A 37 -3.94 3.40 -13.00
CA GLU A 37 -3.07 3.31 -14.17
C GLU A 37 -1.59 3.51 -13.79
N ALA A 38 -1.29 4.53 -12.99
CA ALA A 38 0.07 4.82 -12.52
C ALA A 38 0.64 3.65 -11.70
N ASN A 39 -0.13 3.07 -10.80
CA ASN A 39 0.27 1.93 -9.97
C ASN A 39 0.54 0.68 -10.81
N ARG A 40 -0.32 0.37 -11.78
CA ARG A 40 -0.12 -0.75 -12.71
C ARG A 40 1.13 -0.57 -13.57
N ASN A 41 1.35 0.64 -14.09
CA ASN A 41 2.53 0.96 -14.89
C ASN A 41 3.83 0.88 -14.06
N ALA A 42 3.81 1.36 -12.81
CA ALA A 42 4.95 1.25 -11.90
C ALA A 42 5.34 -0.21 -11.62
N LEU A 43 4.36 -1.09 -11.37
CA LEU A 43 4.60 -2.51 -11.19
C LEU A 43 5.15 -3.16 -12.46
N LYS A 44 4.55 -2.87 -13.62
CA LYS A 44 5.01 -3.40 -14.92
C LYS A 44 6.45 -2.99 -15.22
N ALA A 45 6.80 -1.72 -14.97
CA ALA A 45 8.16 -1.22 -15.17
C ALA A 45 9.17 -1.90 -14.22
N PHE A 46 8.79 -2.13 -12.96
CA PHE A 46 9.63 -2.85 -12.01
C PHE A 46 9.87 -4.29 -12.47
N LEU A 47 8.83 -5.02 -12.84
CA LEU A 47 8.95 -6.40 -13.31
C LEU A 47 9.77 -6.52 -14.59
N ALA A 48 9.66 -5.57 -15.51
CA ALA A 48 10.45 -5.54 -16.74
C ALA A 48 11.95 -5.37 -16.44
N LYS A 49 12.28 -4.53 -15.44
CA LYS A 49 13.67 -4.24 -15.05
C LYS A 49 14.32 -5.35 -14.23
N HIS A 50 13.54 -6.05 -13.41
CA HIS A 50 14.05 -6.97 -12.38
C HIS A 50 13.56 -8.42 -12.56
N LYS A 51 13.30 -8.83 -13.80
CA LYS A 51 12.80 -10.17 -14.12
C LYS A 51 13.49 -11.26 -13.30
N ASN A 52 12.72 -11.88 -12.41
CA ASN A 52 13.07 -13.11 -11.67
C ASN A 52 14.43 -13.15 -10.97
N LYS A 53 14.97 -12.00 -10.56
CA LYS A 53 16.19 -12.00 -9.76
C LYS A 53 15.84 -12.39 -8.32
N PRO A 54 16.49 -13.44 -7.76
CA PRO A 54 16.30 -13.81 -6.37
C PRO A 54 16.74 -12.67 -5.45
N ASN A 55 15.99 -12.49 -4.37
CA ASN A 55 16.35 -11.50 -3.36
C ASN A 55 17.46 -12.05 -2.46
N LEU A 56 18.51 -11.29 -2.23
CA LEU A 56 19.67 -11.70 -1.44
C LEU A 56 19.34 -11.93 0.05
N ALA A 57 18.30 -11.30 0.57
CA ALA A 57 17.82 -11.51 1.94
C ALA A 57 16.79 -12.67 2.04
N GLY A 58 16.59 -13.45 0.97
CA GLY A 58 15.75 -14.65 0.98
C GLY A 58 14.25 -14.41 0.87
N PHE A 59 13.80 -13.18 0.62
CA PHE A 59 12.37 -12.89 0.39
C PHE A 59 11.93 -13.40 -0.98
N LYS A 60 10.69 -13.89 -1.03
CA LYS A 60 10.05 -14.41 -2.25
C LYS A 60 8.76 -13.67 -2.54
N THR A 61 8.38 -13.61 -3.80
CA THR A 61 7.04 -13.20 -4.20
C THR A 61 6.00 -14.07 -3.50
N GLY A 62 5.00 -13.44 -2.91
CA GLY A 62 3.98 -14.09 -2.12
C GLY A 62 4.24 -14.09 -0.60
N ASP A 63 5.46 -13.79 -0.15
CA ASP A 63 5.74 -13.65 1.28
C ASP A 63 4.83 -12.58 1.91
N ILE A 64 4.41 -12.83 3.14
CA ILE A 64 3.64 -11.88 3.93
C ILE A 64 4.59 -11.21 4.93
N LEU A 65 4.46 -9.89 5.03
CA LEU A 65 5.12 -9.06 6.01
C LEU A 65 4.07 -8.43 6.92
N VAL A 66 4.43 -8.16 8.15
CA VAL A 66 3.57 -7.47 9.11
C VAL A 66 4.28 -6.24 9.65
N SER A 67 3.53 -5.19 9.94
CA SER A 67 4.06 -4.04 10.69
C SER A 67 4.26 -4.40 12.16
N SER A 68 5.31 -3.86 12.76
CA SER A 68 5.62 -4.06 14.18
C SER A 68 4.76 -3.22 15.14
N SER A 69 3.65 -2.66 14.68
CA SER A 69 2.74 -1.88 15.51
C SER A 69 1.82 -2.78 16.31
N ASP A 70 1.85 -2.66 17.64
CA ASP A 70 1.00 -3.45 18.55
C ASP A 70 -0.48 -3.04 18.49
N TYR A 71 -0.76 -1.81 18.06
CA TYR A 71 -2.13 -1.26 18.04
C TYR A 71 -2.90 -1.57 16.76
N SER A 72 -2.23 -1.57 15.65
CA SER A 72 -2.88 -1.75 14.35
C SER A 72 -1.95 -2.46 13.36
N PRO A 73 -1.63 -3.74 13.60
CA PRO A 73 -0.77 -4.49 12.72
C PRO A 73 -1.35 -4.52 11.31
N THR A 74 -0.57 -4.08 10.34
CA THR A 74 -0.93 -4.05 8.92
C THR A 74 -0.13 -5.10 8.19
N PHE A 75 -0.80 -5.88 7.37
CA PHE A 75 -0.15 -6.90 6.54
C PHE A 75 0.18 -6.36 5.16
N PHE A 76 1.30 -6.83 4.61
CA PHE A 76 1.73 -6.54 3.25
C PHE A 76 2.12 -7.83 2.56
N LYS A 77 1.85 -7.91 1.27
CA LYS A 77 2.30 -9.01 0.43
C LYS A 77 3.45 -8.57 -0.46
N VAL A 78 4.47 -9.39 -0.57
CA VAL A 78 5.55 -9.18 -1.54
C VAL A 78 5.01 -9.50 -2.93
N ILE A 79 4.94 -8.49 -3.79
CA ILE A 79 4.42 -8.58 -5.16
C ILE A 79 5.54 -8.92 -6.13
N ALA A 80 6.72 -8.34 -5.93
CA ALA A 80 7.89 -8.58 -6.76
C ALA A 80 9.17 -8.40 -5.97
N THR A 81 10.23 -9.08 -6.41
CA THR A 81 11.54 -9.03 -5.78
C THR A 81 12.63 -8.66 -6.79
N SER A 82 13.67 -8.01 -6.30
CA SER A 82 14.97 -7.92 -6.94
C SER A 82 16.05 -8.28 -5.94
N GLU A 83 17.32 -8.27 -6.34
CA GLU A 83 18.44 -8.63 -5.46
C GLU A 83 18.40 -7.88 -4.10
N LYS A 84 18.09 -6.59 -4.12
CA LYS A 84 18.16 -5.71 -2.92
C LYS A 84 16.87 -4.95 -2.63
N THR A 85 15.77 -5.25 -3.32
CA THR A 85 14.54 -4.47 -3.22
C THR A 85 13.31 -5.37 -3.29
N LEU A 86 12.29 -5.04 -2.51
CA LEU A 86 10.96 -5.61 -2.59
C LEU A 86 9.99 -4.55 -3.10
N ILE A 87 8.99 -4.98 -3.87
CA ILE A 87 7.75 -4.24 -4.07
C ILE A 87 6.68 -4.94 -3.23
N ILE A 88 6.05 -4.19 -2.36
CA ILE A 88 5.02 -4.68 -1.47
C ILE A 88 3.72 -3.91 -1.66
N ALA A 89 2.62 -4.57 -1.38
CA ALA A 89 1.28 -3.96 -1.39
C ALA A 89 0.53 -4.35 -0.12
N PRO A 90 -0.31 -3.44 0.42
CA PRO A 90 -1.09 -3.74 1.62
C PRO A 90 -2.10 -4.86 1.37
N LEU A 91 -2.39 -5.62 2.41
CA LEU A 91 -3.42 -6.66 2.44
C LEU A 91 -4.56 -6.26 3.37
N LYS A 92 -5.78 -6.65 3.02
CA LYS A 92 -6.88 -6.64 3.98
C LYS A 92 -6.57 -7.57 5.14
N ALA A 93 -6.88 -7.14 6.36
CA ALA A 93 -6.86 -7.98 7.53
C ALA A 93 -8.27 -8.50 7.83
N LEU A 94 -8.38 -9.77 8.18
CA LEU A 94 -9.55 -10.30 8.86
C LEU A 94 -9.35 -10.03 10.35
N ILE A 95 -10.35 -9.47 11.00
CA ILE A 95 -10.29 -9.04 12.39
C ILE A 95 -11.25 -9.90 13.20
N LEU A 96 -10.74 -10.57 14.21
CA LEU A 96 -11.51 -11.20 15.28
C LEU A 96 -11.38 -10.29 16.51
N ARG A 97 -12.45 -9.58 16.86
CA ARG A 97 -12.48 -8.70 18.04
C ARG A 97 -12.71 -9.51 19.31
N GLU A 98 -11.99 -9.13 20.34
CA GLU A 98 -12.13 -9.59 21.72
C GLU A 98 -12.37 -8.35 22.60
N LYS A 99 -12.63 -8.53 23.91
CA LYS A 99 -13.04 -7.43 24.80
C LYS A 99 -12.05 -6.25 24.81
N ASP A 100 -10.75 -6.53 24.86
CA ASP A 100 -9.71 -5.49 25.00
C ASP A 100 -8.73 -5.52 23.81
N GLY A 101 -9.24 -5.81 22.61
CA GLY A 101 -8.41 -5.89 21.41
C GLY A 101 -8.87 -6.99 20.46
N GLY A 102 -7.99 -7.88 20.09
CA GLY A 102 -8.34 -9.00 19.24
C GLY A 102 -7.16 -9.57 18.45
N LYS A 103 -7.51 -10.34 17.43
CA LYS A 103 -6.54 -10.96 16.53
C LYS A 103 -6.78 -10.50 15.09
N ARG A 104 -5.70 -10.26 14.38
CA ARG A 104 -5.71 -9.97 12.94
C ARG A 104 -4.98 -11.07 12.20
N THR A 105 -5.50 -11.42 11.03
CA THR A 105 -4.85 -12.33 10.09
C THR A 105 -5.01 -11.77 8.69
N PRO A 106 -4.04 -11.96 7.77
CA PRO A 106 -4.20 -11.52 6.38
C PRO A 106 -5.34 -12.29 5.73
N ALA A 107 -6.09 -11.62 4.87
CA ALA A 107 -7.12 -12.26 4.06
C ALA A 107 -6.51 -13.37 3.19
N LYS A 108 -7.19 -14.52 3.10
CA LYS A 108 -6.72 -15.65 2.27
C LYS A 108 -6.66 -15.28 0.79
N ALA A 109 -7.66 -14.56 0.31
CA ALA A 109 -7.68 -14.03 -1.05
C ALA A 109 -6.94 -12.69 -1.06
N TYR A 110 -6.00 -12.54 -1.99
CA TYR A 110 -5.30 -11.30 -2.19
C TYR A 110 -6.10 -10.42 -3.15
N ASP A 111 -6.78 -9.43 -2.61
CA ASP A 111 -7.52 -8.44 -3.37
C ASP A 111 -6.82 -7.08 -3.24
N TYR A 112 -5.70 -6.93 -3.96
CA TYR A 112 -4.99 -5.65 -3.98
C TYR A 112 -5.67 -4.62 -4.90
N GLU A 113 -6.58 -5.02 -5.78
CA GLU A 113 -7.37 -4.13 -6.64
C GLU A 113 -8.09 -3.05 -5.79
N ALA A 114 -8.54 -3.41 -4.58
CA ALA A 114 -9.12 -2.47 -3.65
C ALA A 114 -8.17 -1.33 -3.22
N PHE A 115 -6.88 -1.49 -3.37
CA PHE A 115 -5.85 -0.50 -3.01
C PHE A 115 -5.28 0.26 -4.20
N LEU A 116 -5.58 -0.15 -5.43
CA LEU A 116 -5.05 0.52 -6.63
C LEU A 116 -5.48 1.98 -6.75
N THR A 117 -6.58 2.36 -6.10
CA THR A 117 -7.09 3.74 -6.08
C THR A 117 -6.25 4.69 -5.23
N TYR A 118 -5.39 4.17 -4.35
CA TYR A 118 -4.53 4.99 -3.52
C TYR A 118 -3.38 5.58 -4.35
N GLU A 119 -3.08 6.84 -4.10
CA GLU A 119 -1.99 7.56 -4.77
C GLU A 119 -0.64 6.85 -4.64
N LYS A 120 -0.43 6.15 -3.52
CA LYS A 120 0.76 5.34 -3.27
C LYS A 120 0.38 3.94 -2.83
N PHE A 121 0.08 3.10 -3.79
CA PHE A 121 -0.30 1.70 -3.56
C PHE A 121 0.91 0.77 -3.41
N LEU A 122 1.92 0.91 -4.27
CA LEU A 122 3.12 0.08 -4.24
C LEU A 122 4.23 0.76 -3.46
N PHE A 123 4.78 0.05 -2.50
CA PHE A 123 5.91 0.53 -1.71
C PHE A 123 7.18 -0.23 -2.11
N ARG A 124 8.24 0.52 -2.34
CA ARG A 124 9.57 -0.04 -2.55
C ARG A 124 10.31 -0.10 -1.22
N VAL A 125 10.80 -1.29 -0.87
CA VAL A 125 11.50 -1.56 0.38
C VAL A 125 12.89 -2.10 0.06
N SER A 126 13.93 -1.51 0.67
CA SER A 126 15.30 -2.03 0.57
C SER A 126 15.49 -3.18 1.56
N THR A 127 16.13 -4.27 1.09
CA THR A 127 16.48 -5.43 1.92
C THR A 127 17.92 -5.44 2.41
N THR A 128 18.66 -4.35 2.19
CA THR A 128 20.05 -4.21 2.65
C THR A 128 20.18 -3.73 4.10
N LYS A 129 19.07 -3.40 4.76
CA LYS A 129 19.02 -2.96 6.16
C LYS A 129 18.52 -4.10 7.04
N GLU A 130 18.99 -4.15 8.28
CA GLU A 130 18.57 -5.15 9.28
C GLU A 130 17.06 -5.14 9.52
N ARG A 131 16.44 -3.95 9.45
CA ARG A 131 14.98 -3.80 9.54
C ARG A 131 14.43 -3.20 8.27
N LEU A 132 13.44 -3.86 7.71
CA LEU A 132 12.67 -3.30 6.60
C LEU A 132 11.83 -2.13 7.11
N LYS A 133 11.91 -1.00 6.43
CA LYS A 133 11.06 0.17 6.73
C LYS A 133 10.44 0.69 5.47
N ILE A 134 9.13 0.96 5.52
CA ILE A 134 8.45 1.74 4.51
C ILE A 134 8.14 3.12 5.05
N LYS A 135 8.27 4.12 4.19
CA LYS A 135 7.87 5.48 4.49
C LYS A 135 6.48 5.71 3.91
N LEU A 136 5.49 5.89 4.77
CA LEU A 136 4.10 6.13 4.38
C LEU A 136 3.86 7.62 4.09
N SER A 137 4.37 8.49 4.96
CA SER A 137 4.29 9.95 4.83
C SER A 137 5.63 10.59 5.24
N GLN A 138 5.68 11.92 5.33
CA GLN A 138 6.88 12.61 5.84
C GLN A 138 7.18 12.28 7.31
N SER A 139 6.14 12.06 8.12
CA SER A 139 6.23 11.78 9.55
C SER A 139 6.20 10.29 9.87
N ASP A 140 5.54 9.47 9.02
CA ASP A 140 5.22 8.10 9.38
C ASP A 140 6.11 7.11 8.65
N SER A 141 6.63 6.15 9.40
CA SER A 141 7.31 4.98 8.85
C SER A 141 6.91 3.73 9.63
N LEU A 142 6.65 2.63 8.90
CA LEU A 142 6.41 1.32 9.50
C LEU A 142 7.65 0.47 9.40
N SER A 143 8.01 -0.18 10.50
CA SER A 143 8.93 -1.31 10.48
C SER A 143 8.18 -2.55 10.06
N LEU A 144 8.80 -3.36 9.21
CA LEU A 144 8.21 -4.58 8.66
C LEU A 144 9.08 -5.77 9.02
N GLU A 145 8.43 -6.86 9.33
CA GLU A 145 9.08 -8.15 9.59
C GLU A 145 8.29 -9.30 8.97
N LYS A 146 8.95 -10.44 8.80
CA LYS A 146 8.29 -11.69 8.43
C LYS A 146 7.66 -12.27 9.70
N PRO A 147 6.32 -12.40 9.78
CA PRO A 147 5.67 -12.84 11.00
C PRO A 147 6.00 -14.30 11.30
N GLN A 148 6.19 -14.62 12.57
CA GLN A 148 6.30 -16.00 13.03
C GLN A 148 4.95 -16.74 12.93
N SER A 149 3.86 -16.00 13.09
CA SER A 149 2.48 -16.47 12.91
C SER A 149 1.70 -15.47 12.07
N LEU A 150 0.84 -15.97 11.19
CA LEU A 150 -0.10 -15.13 10.43
C LEU A 150 -1.27 -14.62 11.30
N VAL A 151 -1.37 -15.05 12.54
CA VAL A 151 -2.34 -14.53 13.50
C VAL A 151 -1.60 -13.63 14.48
N VAL A 152 -1.86 -12.33 14.39
CA VAL A 152 -1.22 -11.30 15.21
C VAL A 152 -2.25 -10.68 16.15
N SER A 153 -1.95 -10.66 17.44
CA SER A 153 -2.77 -9.97 18.44
C SER A 153 -2.60 -8.45 18.31
N PHE A 154 -3.64 -7.72 18.62
CA PHE A 154 -3.60 -6.26 18.72
C PHE A 154 -4.38 -5.82 19.98
N MET A 155 -4.03 -4.65 20.48
CA MET A 155 -4.74 -4.02 21.59
C MET A 155 -5.59 -2.85 21.05
N ASP A 156 -6.82 -2.75 21.51
CA ASP A 156 -7.70 -1.61 21.28
C ASP A 156 -7.71 -0.76 22.56
N TYR A 157 -7.06 0.38 22.53
CA TYR A 157 -7.21 1.40 23.56
C TYR A 157 -8.30 2.36 23.11
N LEU A 158 -9.53 1.90 23.10
CA LEU A 158 -10.70 2.77 23.04
C LEU A 158 -11.24 2.87 24.45
N ASP A 159 -10.69 3.78 25.22
CA ASP A 159 -11.36 4.40 26.37
C ASP A 159 -12.16 5.62 25.89
#